data_b8e3fbbc9b0eaa43ac9c63fd0b53b58e
#
_entry.id   b8e3fbbc9b0eaa43ac9c63fd0b53b58e
#
_cell.length_a   1.000
_cell.length_b   1.000
_cell.length_c   1.000
_cell.angle_alpha   90.00
_cell.angle_beta   90.00
_cell.angle_gamma   90.00
#
_symmetry.space_group_name_H-M   'P 1'
#
loop_
_entity.id
_entity.type
_entity.pdbx_description
1 polymer ?
#
loop_
_entity_poly.entity_id
_entity_poly.type
_entity_poly.pdbx_seq_one_letter_code
_entity_poly.pdbx_strand_id
1 'polypeptide(L)'
;SNMDGVGTFSMAKVMQEHKMMTVITKSTTVDQWKAAAGTGLRMQSVSVCTGTNVMFDPESSDWQTMKKVLEMFPDVKMITVDVANAYHQNMVDFIKKIREAYPNKVIVAGNVVTPEMTEELIINGADVVKIGIGPGSVCTTRTMTGVGVPQFSAIVECSDAANGVGGHIMADGGCTQPGDIAKAFGGGAHMVMIGGMLAGHDE
;
A
#
# COMPACT_ATOMS: atom_id res chain seq x y z
N SER A 1 -2.61 1.53 7.35
CA SER A 1 -2.13 0.20 6.92
C SER A 1 -3.27 -0.68 6.47
N ASN A 2 -2.99 -1.61 5.57
CA ASN A 2 -3.93 -2.64 5.09
C ASN A 2 -3.94 -3.92 5.94
N MET A 3 -3.52 -3.82 7.19
CA MET A 3 -3.59 -4.91 8.17
C MET A 3 -5.03 -5.12 8.63
N ASP A 4 -5.39 -6.38 8.90
CA ASP A 4 -6.65 -6.70 9.58
C ASP A 4 -6.71 -5.96 10.94
N GLY A 5 -7.85 -5.39 11.28
CA GLY A 5 -8.02 -4.57 12.48
C GLY A 5 -7.48 -3.13 12.40
N VAL A 6 -6.78 -2.74 11.32
CA VAL A 6 -6.33 -1.35 11.10
C VAL A 6 -6.84 -0.78 9.77
N GLY A 7 -6.86 -1.61 8.72
CA GLY A 7 -7.38 -1.23 7.39
C GLY A 7 -8.90 -1.35 7.31
N THR A 8 -9.62 -0.79 8.26
CA THR A 8 -11.07 -0.88 8.42
C THR A 8 -11.78 0.40 7.97
N PHE A 9 -13.08 0.34 7.73
CA PHE A 9 -13.88 1.53 7.41
C PHE A 9 -14.11 2.42 8.63
N SER A 10 -14.16 1.88 9.85
CA SER A 10 -14.23 2.65 11.08
C SER A 10 -12.95 3.49 11.24
N MET A 11 -11.79 2.88 11.15
CA MET A 11 -10.50 3.57 11.14
C MET A 11 -10.45 4.64 10.02
N ALA A 12 -10.91 4.32 8.82
CA ALA A 12 -10.89 5.26 7.69
C ALA A 12 -11.71 6.52 7.95
N LYS A 13 -12.84 6.41 8.67
CA LYS A 13 -13.65 7.56 9.06
C LYS A 13 -12.92 8.50 10.02
N VAL A 14 -12.19 7.98 10.97
CA VAL A 14 -11.39 8.80 11.90
C VAL A 14 -10.19 9.40 11.15
N MET A 15 -9.48 8.60 10.38
CA MET A 15 -8.28 9.05 9.64
C MET A 15 -8.58 10.16 8.64
N GLN A 16 -9.73 10.13 7.96
CA GLN A 16 -10.09 11.18 7.01
C GLN A 16 -10.24 12.58 7.67
N GLU A 17 -10.64 12.66 8.93
CA GLU A 17 -10.73 13.92 9.66
C GLU A 17 -9.34 14.53 9.93
N HIS A 18 -8.33 13.69 9.98
CA HIS A 18 -6.93 14.07 10.10
C HIS A 18 -6.21 14.20 8.75
N LYS A 19 -6.95 14.20 7.62
CA LYS A 19 -6.39 14.26 6.24
C LYS A 19 -5.44 13.11 5.93
N MET A 20 -5.67 11.96 6.55
CA MET A 20 -4.91 10.72 6.30
C MET A 20 -5.74 9.77 5.45
N MET A 21 -5.04 8.91 4.71
CA MET A 21 -5.65 7.88 3.89
C MET A 21 -5.60 6.52 4.59
N THR A 22 -6.57 5.68 4.30
CA THR A 22 -6.59 4.30 4.79
C THR A 22 -6.62 3.33 3.62
N VAL A 23 -5.70 2.38 3.62
CA VAL A 23 -5.75 1.24 2.69
C VAL A 23 -6.66 0.18 3.32
N ILE A 24 -7.79 -0.07 2.68
CA ILE A 24 -8.76 -1.08 3.13
C ILE A 24 -8.21 -2.47 2.83
N THR A 25 -8.32 -3.37 3.79
CA THR A 25 -7.80 -4.74 3.66
C THR A 25 -8.42 -5.48 2.46
N LYS A 26 -7.62 -6.28 1.76
CA LYS A 26 -8.05 -7.03 0.57
C LYS A 26 -9.08 -8.13 0.85
N SER A 27 -9.25 -8.52 2.11
CA SER A 27 -10.29 -9.45 2.56
C SER A 27 -11.69 -8.84 2.63
N THR A 28 -11.82 -7.51 2.46
CA THR A 28 -13.09 -6.77 2.56
C THR A 28 -13.98 -7.06 1.35
N THR A 29 -15.23 -7.43 1.61
CA THR A 29 -16.21 -7.77 0.57
C THR A 29 -16.84 -6.54 -0.07
N VAL A 30 -17.40 -6.71 -1.28
CA VAL A 30 -18.14 -5.65 -2.00
C VAL A 30 -19.33 -5.13 -1.16
N ASP A 31 -20.02 -5.98 -0.42
CA ASP A 31 -21.17 -5.56 0.41
C ASP A 31 -20.75 -4.72 1.61
N GLN A 32 -19.57 -4.99 2.18
CA GLN A 32 -18.98 -4.13 3.21
C GLN A 32 -18.60 -2.75 2.65
N TRP A 33 -18.09 -2.68 1.42
CA TRP A 33 -17.85 -1.41 0.72
C TRP A 33 -19.14 -0.60 0.50
N LYS A 34 -20.22 -1.27 0.06
CA LYS A 34 -21.55 -0.62 -0.09
C LYS A 34 -22.08 -0.08 1.22
N ALA A 35 -21.97 -0.88 2.29
CA ALA A 35 -22.42 -0.45 3.61
C ALA A 35 -21.64 0.77 4.11
N ALA A 36 -20.33 0.82 3.88
CA ALA A 36 -19.48 1.93 4.29
C ALA A 36 -19.77 3.24 3.53
N ALA A 37 -20.13 3.16 2.24
CA ALA A 37 -20.38 4.34 1.40
C ALA A 37 -21.50 5.26 1.94
N GLY A 38 -22.53 4.68 2.60
CA GLY A 38 -23.65 5.44 3.19
C GLY A 38 -23.36 6.09 4.54
N THR A 39 -22.15 5.98 5.08
CA THR A 39 -21.85 6.32 6.49
C THR A 39 -21.04 7.62 6.69
N GLY A 40 -20.93 8.47 5.66
CA GLY A 40 -20.14 9.71 5.71
C GLY A 40 -18.64 9.51 5.39
N LEU A 41 -18.24 8.31 5.00
CA LEU A 41 -16.87 8.04 4.53
C LEU A 41 -16.66 8.67 3.14
N ARG A 42 -15.60 9.45 2.99
CA ARG A 42 -15.16 10.00 1.71
C ARG A 42 -14.38 8.95 0.94
N MET A 43 -14.91 8.45 -0.17
CA MET A 43 -14.26 7.40 -0.98
C MET A 43 -12.87 7.80 -1.50
N GLN A 44 -12.60 9.08 -1.66
CA GLN A 44 -11.27 9.59 -2.02
C GLN A 44 -10.23 9.47 -0.91
N SER A 45 -10.62 9.21 0.34
CA SER A 45 -9.72 9.02 1.48
C SER A 45 -9.33 7.56 1.72
N VAL A 46 -9.81 6.65 0.89
CA VAL A 46 -9.49 5.23 0.98
C VAL A 46 -8.83 4.71 -0.29
N SER A 47 -8.02 3.66 -0.13
CA SER A 47 -7.45 2.88 -1.23
C SER A 47 -8.03 1.47 -1.21
N VAL A 48 -8.37 0.95 -2.38
CA VAL A 48 -8.69 -0.47 -2.54
C VAL A 48 -7.39 -1.27 -2.67
N CYS A 49 -7.35 -2.43 -2.02
CA CYS A 49 -6.16 -3.30 -2.00
C CYS A 49 -6.40 -4.58 -2.80
N THR A 50 -5.38 -5.01 -3.55
CA THR A 50 -5.34 -6.30 -4.26
C THR A 50 -3.95 -6.91 -4.17
N GLY A 51 -3.85 -8.23 -4.33
CA GLY A 51 -2.59 -8.94 -4.57
C GLY A 51 -2.35 -9.18 -6.05
N THR A 52 -1.39 -10.04 -6.37
CA THR A 52 -1.06 -10.46 -7.74
C THR A 52 -1.66 -11.82 -8.11
N ASN A 53 -2.53 -12.38 -7.28
CA ASN A 53 -3.11 -13.72 -7.48
C ASN A 53 -3.84 -13.85 -8.82
N VAL A 54 -4.40 -12.76 -9.35
CA VAL A 54 -5.06 -12.73 -10.66
C VAL A 54 -4.15 -13.16 -11.82
N MET A 55 -2.83 -13.07 -11.66
CA MET A 55 -1.87 -13.55 -12.66
C MET A 55 -1.86 -15.08 -12.78
N PHE A 56 -2.38 -15.78 -11.77
CA PHE A 56 -2.51 -17.24 -11.72
C PHE A 56 -3.97 -17.70 -11.72
N ASP A 57 -4.88 -16.87 -11.16
CA ASP A 57 -6.31 -17.13 -11.04
C ASP A 57 -7.11 -15.87 -11.40
N PRO A 58 -7.65 -15.77 -12.63
CA PRO A 58 -8.47 -14.64 -13.08
C PRO A 58 -9.71 -14.38 -12.20
N GLU A 59 -10.18 -15.38 -11.48
CA GLU A 59 -11.33 -15.31 -10.57
C GLU A 59 -10.95 -14.99 -9.13
N SER A 60 -9.67 -14.63 -8.87
CA SER A 60 -9.23 -14.30 -7.52
C SER A 60 -10.12 -13.21 -6.90
N SER A 61 -10.55 -13.45 -5.66
CA SER A 61 -11.59 -12.66 -4.99
C SER A 61 -11.19 -11.20 -4.77
N ASP A 62 -9.92 -10.93 -4.46
CA ASP A 62 -9.39 -9.60 -4.25
C ASP A 62 -9.38 -8.77 -5.55
N TRP A 63 -9.01 -9.39 -6.68
CA TRP A 63 -9.08 -8.77 -8.00
C TRP A 63 -10.51 -8.45 -8.42
N GLN A 64 -11.43 -9.39 -8.27
CA GLN A 64 -12.85 -9.19 -8.62
C GLN A 64 -13.49 -8.12 -7.72
N THR A 65 -13.15 -8.10 -6.43
CA THR A 65 -13.60 -7.07 -5.50
C THR A 65 -13.07 -5.70 -5.92
N MET A 66 -11.79 -5.57 -6.21
CA MET A 66 -11.19 -4.30 -6.65
C MET A 66 -11.91 -3.74 -7.90
N LYS A 67 -12.14 -4.57 -8.92
CA LYS A 67 -12.86 -4.13 -10.14
C LYS A 67 -14.25 -3.59 -9.81
N LYS A 68 -15.05 -4.36 -9.07
CA LYS A 68 -16.41 -3.97 -8.67
C LYS A 68 -16.42 -2.69 -7.83
N VAL A 69 -15.48 -2.54 -6.92
CA VAL A 69 -15.34 -1.34 -6.09
C VAL A 69 -15.03 -0.12 -6.94
N LEU A 70 -14.09 -0.21 -7.89
CA LEU A 70 -13.72 0.92 -8.75
C LEU A 70 -14.83 1.30 -9.73
N GLU A 71 -15.64 0.33 -10.17
CA GLU A 71 -16.85 0.59 -10.99
C GLU A 71 -17.94 1.31 -10.19
N MET A 72 -18.21 0.86 -8.96
CA MET A 72 -19.27 1.43 -8.12
C MET A 72 -18.88 2.76 -7.47
N PHE A 73 -17.61 2.95 -7.16
CA PHE A 73 -17.08 4.10 -6.45
C PHE A 73 -15.94 4.76 -7.23
N PRO A 74 -16.24 5.52 -8.29
CA PRO A 74 -15.22 6.19 -9.13
C PRO A 74 -14.36 7.19 -8.34
N ASP A 75 -14.85 7.64 -7.19
CA ASP A 75 -14.12 8.53 -6.28
C ASP A 75 -13.00 7.84 -5.49
N VAL A 76 -12.93 6.52 -5.46
CA VAL A 76 -11.73 5.80 -4.99
C VAL A 76 -10.61 6.07 -6.00
N LYS A 77 -9.62 6.87 -5.59
CA LYS A 77 -8.55 7.36 -6.50
C LYS A 77 -7.29 6.49 -6.48
N MET A 78 -7.14 5.64 -5.48
CA MET A 78 -5.91 4.90 -5.22
C MET A 78 -6.14 3.39 -5.24
N ILE A 79 -5.25 2.67 -5.91
CA ILE A 79 -5.16 1.21 -5.94
C ILE A 79 -3.85 0.82 -5.26
N THR A 80 -3.91 -0.05 -4.25
CA THR A 80 -2.72 -0.59 -3.60
C THR A 80 -2.53 -2.06 -4.01
N VAL A 81 -1.42 -2.35 -4.68
CA VAL A 81 -0.97 -3.70 -4.99
C VAL A 81 -0.01 -4.14 -3.89
N ASP A 82 -0.45 -5.07 -3.06
CA ASP A 82 0.25 -5.47 -1.84
C ASP A 82 0.62 -6.94 -1.84
N VAL A 83 1.92 -7.19 -1.89
CA VAL A 83 2.55 -8.51 -1.72
C VAL A 83 3.70 -8.42 -0.72
N ALA A 84 3.96 -9.50 -0.01
CA ALA A 84 5.02 -9.54 1.00
C ALA A 84 6.43 -9.32 0.42
N ASN A 85 6.62 -9.72 -0.85
CA ASN A 85 7.87 -9.60 -1.59
C ASN A 85 7.55 -9.43 -3.08
N ALA A 86 7.87 -8.27 -3.64
CA ALA A 86 7.53 -7.91 -5.02
C ALA A 86 8.62 -8.25 -6.06
N TYR A 87 9.66 -8.99 -5.69
CA TYR A 87 10.80 -9.35 -6.57
C TYR A 87 10.47 -10.53 -7.49
N HIS A 88 9.46 -10.36 -8.36
CA HIS A 88 9.10 -11.35 -9.37
C HIS A 88 8.46 -10.68 -10.59
N GLN A 89 8.69 -11.24 -11.78
CA GLN A 89 8.23 -10.67 -13.06
C GLN A 89 6.71 -10.42 -13.09
N ASN A 90 5.92 -11.32 -12.51
CA ASN A 90 4.46 -11.16 -12.46
C ASN A 90 4.01 -9.85 -11.77
N MET A 91 4.79 -9.32 -10.82
CA MET A 91 4.48 -8.04 -10.20
C MET A 91 4.61 -6.90 -11.20
N VAL A 92 5.69 -6.87 -11.96
CA VAL A 92 5.94 -5.85 -13.00
C VAL A 92 4.85 -5.90 -14.07
N ASP A 93 4.55 -7.09 -14.59
CA ASP A 93 3.54 -7.30 -15.61
C ASP A 93 2.13 -6.91 -15.11
N PHE A 94 1.86 -7.17 -13.83
CA PHE A 94 0.60 -6.81 -13.21
C PHE A 94 0.45 -5.30 -13.05
N ILE A 95 1.52 -4.58 -12.68
CA ILE A 95 1.49 -3.11 -12.59
C ILE A 95 1.21 -2.49 -13.97
N LYS A 96 1.86 -2.98 -15.03
CA LYS A 96 1.55 -2.57 -16.42
C LYS A 96 0.07 -2.75 -16.74
N LYS A 97 -0.47 -3.94 -16.47
CA LYS A 97 -1.88 -4.27 -16.69
C LYS A 97 -2.84 -3.34 -15.93
N ILE A 98 -2.54 -3.02 -14.67
CA ILE A 98 -3.36 -2.09 -13.88
C ILE A 98 -3.25 -0.67 -14.47
N ARG A 99 -2.05 -0.21 -14.83
CA ARG A 99 -1.87 1.11 -15.42
C ARG A 99 -2.63 1.27 -16.74
N GLU A 100 -2.61 0.27 -17.61
CA GLU A 100 -3.39 0.26 -18.85
C GLU A 100 -4.90 0.32 -18.58
N ALA A 101 -5.38 -0.46 -17.61
CA ALA A 101 -6.81 -0.52 -17.28
C ALA A 101 -7.30 0.73 -16.51
N TYR A 102 -6.44 1.36 -15.71
CA TYR A 102 -6.79 2.47 -14.82
C TYR A 102 -5.78 3.63 -14.93
N PRO A 103 -5.69 4.30 -16.09
CA PRO A 103 -4.65 5.30 -16.36
C PRO A 103 -4.68 6.51 -15.42
N ASN A 104 -5.85 6.83 -14.85
CA ASN A 104 -6.08 8.01 -14.00
C ASN A 104 -6.09 7.70 -12.50
N LYS A 105 -5.80 6.47 -12.09
CA LYS A 105 -5.72 6.10 -10.67
C LYS A 105 -4.27 6.17 -10.19
N VAL A 106 -4.10 6.51 -8.92
CA VAL A 106 -2.79 6.41 -8.26
C VAL A 106 -2.53 4.94 -7.93
N ILE A 107 -1.42 4.41 -8.39
CA ILE A 107 -1.01 3.02 -8.16
C ILE A 107 0.11 2.99 -7.12
N VAL A 108 -0.17 2.36 -5.99
CA VAL A 108 0.82 2.04 -4.95
C VAL A 108 1.21 0.59 -5.09
N ALA A 109 2.50 0.28 -5.19
CA ALA A 109 3.01 -1.06 -5.42
C ALA A 109 4.08 -1.45 -4.40
N GLY A 110 4.07 -2.67 -3.90
CA GLY A 110 5.12 -3.15 -2.98
C GLY A 110 4.85 -4.55 -2.41
N ASN A 111 5.77 -5.05 -1.57
CA ASN A 111 6.88 -4.30 -0.96
C ASN A 111 8.23 -4.67 -1.59
N VAL A 112 9.10 -3.68 -1.63
CA VAL A 112 10.49 -3.82 -2.07
C VAL A 112 11.42 -3.11 -1.07
N VAL A 113 12.74 -3.29 -1.22
CA VAL A 113 13.77 -2.68 -0.35
C VAL A 113 15.03 -2.25 -1.10
N THR A 114 15.01 -2.29 -2.45
CA THR A 114 16.18 -1.92 -3.26
C THR A 114 15.85 -0.84 -4.28
N PRO A 115 16.82 0.02 -4.62
CA PRO A 115 16.71 1.06 -5.65
C PRO A 115 16.23 0.51 -6.99
N GLU A 116 16.85 -0.56 -7.47
CA GLU A 116 16.59 -1.12 -8.80
C GLU A 116 15.13 -1.56 -8.96
N MET A 117 14.58 -2.25 -7.96
CA MET A 117 13.18 -2.69 -8.03
C MET A 117 12.21 -1.53 -7.82
N THR A 118 12.60 -0.50 -7.09
CA THR A 118 11.85 0.74 -6.95
C THR A 118 11.72 1.44 -8.30
N GLU A 119 12.81 1.64 -9.01
CA GLU A 119 12.81 2.21 -10.38
C GLU A 119 11.99 1.35 -11.34
N GLU A 120 12.19 0.02 -11.32
CA GLU A 120 11.47 -0.92 -12.18
C GLU A 120 9.96 -0.79 -12.04
N LEU A 121 9.44 -0.74 -10.81
CA LEU A 121 8.00 -0.60 -10.58
C LEU A 121 7.47 0.76 -11.05
N ILE A 122 8.21 1.86 -10.83
CA ILE A 122 7.80 3.20 -11.24
C ILE A 122 7.77 3.32 -12.77
N ILE A 123 8.82 2.90 -13.44
CA ILE A 123 8.92 2.94 -14.90
C ILE A 123 7.79 2.13 -15.55
N ASN A 124 7.35 1.06 -14.90
CA ASN A 124 6.28 0.19 -15.38
C ASN A 124 4.87 0.61 -14.92
N GLY A 125 4.73 1.77 -14.26
CA GLY A 125 3.44 2.40 -14.06
C GLY A 125 2.99 2.59 -12.61
N ALA A 126 3.80 2.26 -11.61
CA ALA A 126 3.52 2.65 -10.23
C ALA A 126 3.80 4.14 -10.01
N ASP A 127 2.94 4.84 -9.27
CA ASP A 127 3.19 6.23 -8.85
C ASP A 127 3.93 6.27 -7.52
N VAL A 128 3.66 5.30 -6.67
CA VAL A 128 4.24 5.19 -5.32
C VAL A 128 4.73 3.77 -5.10
N VAL A 129 5.96 3.60 -4.64
CA VAL A 129 6.49 2.29 -4.26
C VAL A 129 6.56 2.15 -2.76
N LYS A 130 6.00 1.07 -2.24
CA LYS A 130 5.94 0.76 -0.82
C LYS A 130 7.21 0.03 -0.39
N ILE A 131 7.98 0.66 0.52
CA ILE A 131 9.32 0.24 0.93
C ILE A 131 9.28 -0.40 2.32
N GLY A 132 9.75 -1.65 2.41
CA GLY A 132 9.89 -2.37 3.66
C GLY A 132 9.57 -3.86 3.52
N ILE A 133 10.53 -4.71 3.86
CA ILE A 133 10.34 -6.16 4.01
C ILE A 133 10.74 -6.54 5.43
N GLY A 134 9.75 -6.89 6.24
CA GLY A 134 9.93 -7.36 7.60
C GLY A 134 10.31 -6.33 8.68
N PRO A 135 10.16 -4.98 8.50
CA PRO A 135 10.53 -4.04 9.54
C PRO A 135 9.46 -3.89 10.63
N GLY A 136 8.23 -4.34 10.38
CA GLY A 136 7.11 -4.23 11.33
C GLY A 136 7.33 -5.07 12.59
N SER A 137 6.89 -4.57 13.74
CA SER A 137 7.05 -5.24 15.05
C SER A 137 6.33 -6.60 15.13
N VAL A 138 5.25 -6.76 14.35
CA VAL A 138 4.48 -8.02 14.29
C VAL A 138 4.91 -8.91 13.11
N CYS A 139 5.86 -8.45 12.28
CA CYS A 139 6.28 -9.20 11.10
C CYS A 139 7.29 -10.28 11.46
N THR A 140 7.03 -11.51 11.00
CA THR A 140 7.91 -12.67 11.23
C THR A 140 8.88 -12.95 10.09
N THR A 141 8.82 -12.20 8.98
CA THR A 141 9.61 -12.47 7.76
C THR A 141 11.10 -12.54 8.05
N ARG A 142 11.67 -11.55 8.76
CA ARG A 142 13.11 -11.54 9.06
C ARG A 142 13.54 -12.70 9.93
N THR A 143 12.71 -13.06 10.91
CA THR A 143 12.97 -14.19 11.81
C THR A 143 12.90 -15.53 11.09
N MET A 144 11.92 -15.69 10.20
CA MET A 144 11.66 -16.96 9.53
C MET A 144 12.52 -17.19 8.28
N THR A 145 12.84 -16.13 7.54
CA THR A 145 13.52 -16.24 6.24
C THR A 145 14.92 -15.65 6.23
N GLY A 146 15.28 -14.84 7.22
CA GLY A 146 16.52 -14.05 7.24
C GLY A 146 16.53 -12.88 6.23
N VAL A 147 15.44 -12.66 5.50
CA VAL A 147 15.33 -11.61 4.48
C VAL A 147 14.92 -10.28 5.10
N GLY A 148 15.65 -9.22 4.80
CA GLY A 148 15.32 -7.87 5.22
C GLY A 148 16.49 -6.91 5.06
N VAL A 149 16.17 -5.62 5.02
CA VAL A 149 17.13 -4.51 4.97
C VAL A 149 16.77 -3.55 6.11
N PRO A 150 17.75 -2.91 6.79
CA PRO A 150 17.45 -1.88 7.77
C PRO A 150 16.56 -0.79 7.15
N GLN A 151 15.40 -0.51 7.78
CA GLN A 151 14.33 0.26 7.15
C GLN A 151 14.76 1.68 6.74
N PHE A 152 15.55 2.36 7.59
CA PHE A 152 15.99 3.70 7.26
C PHE A 152 16.94 3.73 6.06
N SER A 153 17.86 2.77 5.95
CA SER A 153 18.74 2.63 4.79
C SER A 153 17.93 2.38 3.50
N ALA A 154 16.97 1.46 3.56
CA ALA A 154 16.07 1.20 2.42
C ALA A 154 15.29 2.45 1.99
N ILE A 155 14.79 3.25 2.96
CA ILE A 155 14.08 4.50 2.65
C ILE A 155 14.99 5.47 1.90
N VAL A 156 16.21 5.72 2.39
CA VAL A 156 17.14 6.67 1.78
C VAL A 156 17.49 6.26 0.35
N GLU A 157 17.92 5.02 0.16
CA GLU A 157 18.35 4.51 -1.14
C GLU A 157 17.19 4.46 -2.16
N CYS A 158 16.04 3.94 -1.75
CA CYS A 158 14.86 3.85 -2.62
C CYS A 158 14.23 5.23 -2.91
N SER A 159 14.34 6.20 -1.99
CA SER A 159 13.88 7.56 -2.23
C SER A 159 14.69 8.25 -3.31
N ASP A 160 16.01 8.11 -3.27
CA ASP A 160 16.90 8.68 -4.30
C ASP A 160 16.57 8.10 -5.69
N ALA A 161 16.45 6.77 -5.77
CA ALA A 161 16.06 6.08 -6.99
C ALA A 161 14.68 6.53 -7.52
N ALA A 162 13.66 6.59 -6.66
CA ALA A 162 12.33 7.02 -7.05
C ALA A 162 12.31 8.46 -7.59
N ASN A 163 13.03 9.37 -6.93
CA ASN A 163 13.15 10.76 -7.36
C ASN A 163 13.82 10.85 -8.74
N GLY A 164 14.82 10.02 -9.02
CA GLY A 164 15.51 9.97 -10.30
C GLY A 164 14.61 9.62 -11.49
N VAL A 165 13.54 8.89 -11.27
CA VAL A 165 12.56 8.48 -12.31
C VAL A 165 11.20 9.16 -12.16
N GLY A 166 11.08 10.17 -11.29
CA GLY A 166 9.88 11.00 -11.12
C GLY A 166 8.73 10.31 -10.36
N GLY A 167 9.04 9.29 -9.56
CA GLY A 167 8.07 8.59 -8.73
C GLY A 167 8.19 8.95 -7.25
N HIS A 168 7.44 8.25 -6.41
CA HIS A 168 7.39 8.48 -4.97
C HIS A 168 7.58 7.18 -4.19
N ILE A 169 7.96 7.29 -2.91
CA ILE A 169 7.98 6.15 -2.01
C ILE A 169 7.09 6.34 -0.78
N MET A 170 6.60 5.21 -0.28
CA MET A 170 5.89 5.10 0.99
C MET A 170 6.70 4.19 1.92
N ALA A 171 7.18 4.72 3.04
CA ALA A 171 7.84 3.90 4.06
C ALA A 171 6.81 3.06 4.81
N ASP A 172 6.95 1.74 4.77
CA ASP A 172 6.00 0.80 5.36
C ASP A 172 6.66 -0.08 6.43
N GLY A 173 6.21 0.07 7.66
CA GLY A 173 6.67 -0.67 8.82
C GLY A 173 7.86 -0.05 9.55
N GLY A 174 8.09 -0.53 10.78
CA GLY A 174 9.19 -0.10 11.63
C GLY A 174 8.95 1.18 12.44
N CYS A 175 7.85 1.89 12.22
CA CYS A 175 7.47 3.06 13.02
C CYS A 175 6.73 2.61 14.28
N THR A 176 7.31 2.81 15.44
CA THR A 176 6.72 2.48 16.75
C THR A 176 6.45 3.71 17.61
N GLN A 177 6.99 4.85 17.23
CA GLN A 177 6.82 6.14 17.92
C GLN A 177 6.88 7.29 16.90
N PRO A 178 6.36 8.49 17.25
CA PRO A 178 6.31 9.64 16.33
C PRO A 178 7.67 10.05 15.73
N GLY A 179 8.76 9.89 16.50
CA GLY A 179 10.12 10.16 16.01
C GLY A 179 10.55 9.27 14.83
N ASP A 180 10.03 8.06 14.74
CA ASP A 180 10.32 7.16 13.61
C ASP A 180 9.65 7.65 12.33
N ILE A 181 8.45 8.21 12.45
CA ILE A 181 7.74 8.85 11.32
C ILE A 181 8.54 10.06 10.81
N ALA A 182 9.01 10.91 11.73
CA ALA A 182 9.84 12.06 11.38
C ALA A 182 11.15 11.64 10.68
N LYS A 183 11.80 10.57 11.15
CA LYS A 183 13.00 10.01 10.50
C LYS A 183 12.68 9.48 9.10
N ALA A 184 11.55 8.78 8.91
CA ALA A 184 11.15 8.27 7.60
C ALA A 184 10.98 9.41 6.58
N PHE A 185 10.32 10.51 6.96
CA PHE A 185 10.25 11.70 6.12
C PHE A 185 11.62 12.36 5.91
N GLY A 186 12.44 12.47 6.95
CA GLY A 186 13.81 12.99 6.85
C GLY A 186 14.72 12.12 5.97
N GLY A 187 14.44 10.83 5.82
CA GLY A 187 15.10 9.91 4.90
C GLY A 187 14.59 9.99 3.47
N GLY A 188 13.60 10.85 3.19
CA GLY A 188 13.08 11.08 1.85
C GLY A 188 11.76 10.39 1.52
N ALA A 189 11.12 9.70 2.48
CA ALA A 189 9.80 9.14 2.24
C ALA A 189 8.77 10.25 1.98
N HIS A 190 7.95 10.07 0.94
CA HIS A 190 6.85 10.99 0.63
C HIS A 190 5.59 10.68 1.44
N MET A 191 5.46 9.43 1.86
CA MET A 191 4.37 8.92 2.69
C MET A 191 4.93 7.92 3.70
N VAL A 192 4.23 7.78 4.84
CA VAL A 192 4.55 6.78 5.85
C VAL A 192 3.30 5.96 6.15
N MET A 193 3.39 4.65 6.03
CA MET A 193 2.34 3.72 6.40
C MET A 193 2.53 3.27 7.83
N ILE A 194 1.54 3.53 8.69
CA ILE A 194 1.52 3.14 10.09
C ILE A 194 0.45 2.06 10.32
N GLY A 195 0.75 1.11 11.17
CA GLY A 195 -0.13 0.01 11.54
C GLY A 195 -0.18 -0.19 13.05
N GLY A 196 0.86 -0.76 13.63
CA GLY A 196 0.91 -1.09 15.05
C GLY A 196 0.68 0.07 16.01
N MET A 197 1.03 1.30 15.63
CA MET A 197 0.74 2.51 16.41
C MET A 197 -0.75 2.82 16.53
N LEU A 198 -1.59 2.31 15.63
CA LEU A 198 -3.03 2.52 15.62
C LEU A 198 -3.82 1.28 16.04
N ALA A 199 -3.16 0.14 16.14
CA ALA A 199 -3.81 -1.11 16.53
C ALA A 199 -4.28 -1.04 17.99
N GLY A 200 -5.54 -1.46 18.22
CA GLY A 200 -6.14 -1.52 19.57
C GLY A 200 -6.67 -0.19 20.10
N HIS A 201 -6.79 0.84 19.25
CA HIS A 201 -7.57 2.03 19.58
C HIS A 201 -9.06 1.80 19.26
N ASP A 202 -9.91 2.43 20.03
CA ASP A 202 -11.35 2.53 19.74
C ASP A 202 -11.58 3.64 18.68
N GLU A 203 -12.21 3.29 17.57
CA GLU A 203 -12.55 4.19 16.46
C GLU A 203 -14.07 4.35 16.20
#